data_8c8f16c16bf0bd1a7b54ce844a39086d
#
_entry.id   8c8f16c16bf0bd1a7b54ce844a39086d
#
_cell.length_a   1.000
_cell.length_b   1.000
_cell.length_c   1.000
_cell.angle_alpha   90.00
_cell.angle_beta   90.00
_cell.angle_gamma   90.00
#
_symmetry.space_group_name_H-M   'P 1'
#
loop_
_entity.id
_entity.type
_entity.pdbx_description
1 polymer ?
#
loop_
_entity_poly.entity_id
_entity_poly.type
_entity_poly.pdbx_seq_one_letter_code
_entity_poly.pdbx_strand_id
1 'polypeptide(L)'
;MAKPRTVDLLSAQGACSRSEFQAQRAKLESLLRDAGRAALQNADVSAGERRMAEMTLERDIEHRLQRLILRAKGMVSEEMLVQHRREIPVDEIPDYAVTHLLVELGEQELRRGGADQ
;
A
#
# COMPACT_ATOMS: atom_id res chain seq x y z
N MET A 1 19.60 -30.89 1.75
CA MET A 1 18.49 -30.11 2.28
C MET A 1 17.79 -29.34 1.16
N ALA A 2 16.48 -29.46 1.11
CA ALA A 2 15.71 -28.68 0.14
C ALA A 2 15.75 -27.21 0.52
N LYS A 3 15.89 -26.32 -0.47
CA LYS A 3 15.78 -24.89 -0.24
C LYS A 3 14.34 -24.56 0.17
N PRO A 4 14.11 -23.66 1.14
CA PRO A 4 12.75 -23.22 1.48
C PRO A 4 12.07 -22.63 0.25
N ARG A 5 10.78 -22.85 0.12
CA ARG A 5 10.00 -22.22 -0.94
C ARG A 5 9.91 -20.73 -0.67
N THR A 6 9.76 -19.95 -1.74
CA THR A 6 9.57 -18.49 -1.63
C THR A 6 8.42 -18.15 -0.67
N VAL A 7 7.32 -18.91 -0.75
CA VAL A 7 6.15 -18.72 0.12
C VAL A 7 6.53 -18.89 1.60
N ASP A 8 7.37 -19.88 1.94
CA ASP A 8 7.79 -20.13 3.31
C ASP A 8 8.64 -18.98 3.86
N LEU A 9 9.54 -18.44 3.02
CA LEU A 9 10.35 -17.28 3.40
C LEU A 9 9.49 -16.05 3.61
N LEU A 10 8.52 -15.82 2.74
CA LEU A 10 7.61 -14.69 2.85
C LEU A 10 6.68 -14.83 4.05
N SER A 11 6.27 -16.05 4.40
CA SER A 11 5.46 -16.31 5.59
C SER A 11 6.23 -15.93 6.85
N ALA A 12 7.54 -16.15 6.89
CA ALA A 12 8.38 -15.74 8.02
C ALA A 12 8.44 -14.22 8.16
N GLN A 13 8.12 -13.47 7.10
CA GLN A 13 8.05 -12.00 7.12
C GLN A 13 6.67 -11.48 7.56
N GLY A 14 5.79 -12.36 8.01
CA GLY A 14 4.46 -11.98 8.49
C GLY A 14 3.40 -11.90 7.40
N ALA A 15 3.50 -12.79 6.41
CA ALA A 15 2.48 -12.89 5.36
C ALA A 15 1.13 -13.27 5.95
N CYS A 16 0.07 -12.65 5.45
CA CYS A 16 -1.30 -12.87 5.88
C CYS A 16 -2.08 -13.65 4.82
N SER A 17 -3.30 -14.05 5.16
CA SER A 17 -4.21 -14.64 4.19
C SER A 17 -4.65 -13.61 3.15
N ARG A 18 -5.16 -14.08 2.02
CA ARG A 18 -5.73 -13.19 0.99
C ARG A 18 -6.90 -12.38 1.53
N SER A 19 -7.76 -13.00 2.36
CA SER A 19 -8.89 -12.32 2.98
C SER A 19 -8.43 -11.18 3.87
N GLU A 20 -7.39 -11.41 4.65
CA GLU A 20 -6.83 -10.40 5.53
C GLU A 20 -6.21 -9.25 4.75
N PHE A 21 -5.49 -9.58 3.67
CA PHE A 21 -4.96 -8.55 2.76
C PHE A 21 -6.08 -7.70 2.20
N GLN A 22 -7.15 -8.31 1.68
CA GLN A 22 -8.30 -7.60 1.13
C GLN A 22 -8.95 -6.68 2.16
N ALA A 23 -9.10 -7.16 3.40
CA ALA A 23 -9.67 -6.37 4.48
C ALA A 23 -8.81 -5.14 4.81
N GLN A 24 -7.50 -5.33 4.91
CA GLN A 24 -6.58 -4.24 5.20
C GLN A 24 -6.49 -3.23 4.05
N ARG A 25 -6.51 -3.72 2.81
CA ARG A 25 -6.53 -2.86 1.63
C ARG A 25 -7.80 -2.01 1.59
N ALA A 26 -8.95 -2.60 1.86
CA ALA A 26 -10.23 -1.90 1.88
C ALA A 26 -10.25 -0.83 2.97
N LYS A 27 -9.71 -1.13 4.14
CA LYS A 27 -9.60 -0.18 5.25
C LYS A 27 -8.73 1.01 4.88
N LEU A 28 -7.57 0.75 4.28
CA LEU A 28 -6.66 1.80 3.84
C LEU A 28 -7.30 2.65 2.74
N GLU A 29 -7.98 2.02 1.80
CA GLU A 29 -8.71 2.71 0.75
C GLU A 29 -9.73 3.69 1.33
N SER A 30 -10.49 3.24 2.33
CA SER A 30 -11.48 4.07 3.02
C SER A 30 -10.83 5.27 3.73
N LEU A 31 -9.71 5.05 4.41
CA LEU A 31 -8.97 6.13 5.09
C LEU A 31 -8.42 7.15 4.09
N LEU A 32 -7.89 6.69 2.98
CA LEU A 32 -7.40 7.58 1.92
C LEU A 32 -8.54 8.38 1.28
N ARG A 33 -9.70 7.77 1.11
CA ARG A 33 -10.89 8.43 0.57
C ARG A 33 -11.36 9.52 1.50
N ASP A 34 -11.46 9.23 2.79
CA ASP A 34 -11.89 10.21 3.80
C ASP A 34 -10.91 11.38 3.87
N ALA A 35 -9.61 11.11 3.85
CA ALA A 35 -8.59 12.15 3.86
C ALA A 35 -8.65 13.00 2.58
N GLY A 36 -8.87 12.38 1.42
CA GLY A 36 -9.00 13.09 0.16
C GLY A 36 -10.23 14.00 0.11
N ARG A 37 -11.37 13.50 0.63
CA ARG A 37 -12.60 14.31 0.70
C ARG A 37 -12.43 15.48 1.67
N ALA A 38 -11.81 15.26 2.82
CA ALA A 38 -11.55 16.32 3.78
C ALA A 38 -10.66 17.39 3.17
N ALA A 39 -9.61 17.00 2.45
CA ALA A 39 -8.72 17.94 1.77
C ALA A 39 -9.48 18.79 0.73
N LEU A 40 -10.39 18.16 -0.02
CA LEU A 40 -11.20 18.86 -1.03
C LEU A 40 -12.17 19.86 -0.38
N GLN A 41 -12.75 19.50 0.76
CA GLN A 41 -13.66 20.39 1.49
C GLN A 41 -12.94 21.63 2.01
N ASN A 42 -11.67 21.49 2.39
CA ASN A 42 -10.86 22.57 2.93
C ASN A 42 -10.09 23.35 1.86
N ALA A 43 -10.09 22.89 0.62
CA ALA A 43 -9.40 23.54 -0.47
C ALA A 43 -10.18 24.74 -0.98
N ASP A 44 -9.47 25.83 -1.28
CA ASP A 44 -10.04 27.03 -1.88
C ASP A 44 -10.07 26.88 -3.40
N VAL A 45 -11.02 26.11 -3.89
CA VAL A 45 -11.19 25.80 -5.30
C VAL A 45 -12.63 26.06 -5.72
N SER A 46 -12.84 26.31 -7.02
CA SER A 46 -14.18 26.51 -7.57
C SER A 46 -15.01 25.23 -7.48
N ALA A 47 -16.33 25.37 -7.56
CA ALA A 47 -17.24 24.21 -7.54
C ALA A 47 -16.95 23.24 -8.70
N GLY A 48 -16.58 23.76 -9.87
CA GLY A 48 -16.22 22.94 -11.03
C GLY A 48 -14.93 22.15 -10.80
N GLU A 49 -13.91 22.80 -10.25
CA GLU A 49 -12.64 22.15 -9.92
C GLU A 49 -12.83 21.07 -8.85
N ARG A 50 -13.65 21.35 -7.84
CA ARG A 50 -13.97 20.39 -6.79
C ARG A 50 -14.67 19.16 -7.36
N ARG A 51 -15.63 19.36 -8.26
CA ARG A 51 -16.35 18.27 -8.90
C ARG A 51 -15.41 17.40 -9.73
N MET A 52 -14.51 18.01 -10.48
CA MET A 52 -13.51 17.29 -11.26
C MET A 52 -12.59 16.48 -10.37
N ALA A 53 -12.13 17.06 -9.26
CA ALA A 53 -11.27 16.38 -8.30
C ALA A 53 -11.99 15.20 -7.65
N GLU A 54 -13.28 15.33 -7.32
CA GLU A 54 -14.07 14.22 -6.79
C GLU A 54 -14.22 13.09 -7.80
N MET A 55 -14.36 13.41 -9.07
CA MET A 55 -14.47 12.42 -10.13
C MET A 55 -13.19 11.61 -10.32
N THR A 56 -12.03 12.22 -10.05
CA THR A 56 -10.74 11.54 -10.21
C THR A 56 -10.26 10.89 -8.91
N LEU A 57 -10.93 11.15 -7.79
CA LEU A 57 -10.49 10.71 -6.46
C LEU A 57 -10.29 9.19 -6.38
N GLU A 58 -11.23 8.41 -6.88
CA GLU A 58 -11.15 6.95 -6.84
C GLU A 58 -9.96 6.42 -7.64
N ARG A 59 -9.70 7.02 -8.80
CA ARG A 59 -8.53 6.67 -9.62
C ARG A 59 -7.25 7.02 -8.89
N ASP A 60 -7.18 8.18 -8.27
CA ASP A 60 -5.99 8.62 -7.53
C ASP A 60 -5.71 7.70 -6.35
N ILE A 61 -6.75 7.29 -5.63
CA ILE A 61 -6.64 6.33 -4.52
C ILE A 61 -6.09 5.00 -5.03
N GLU A 62 -6.64 4.48 -6.12
CA GLU A 62 -6.19 3.23 -6.72
C GLU A 62 -4.71 3.30 -7.10
N HIS A 63 -4.29 4.40 -7.73
CA HIS A 63 -2.89 4.61 -8.10
C HIS A 63 -1.98 4.67 -6.87
N ARG A 64 -2.43 5.34 -5.81
CA ARG A 64 -1.67 5.43 -4.56
C ARG A 64 -1.51 4.07 -3.90
N LEU A 65 -2.58 3.28 -3.86
CA LEU A 65 -2.53 1.92 -3.31
C LEU A 65 -1.58 1.04 -4.11
N GLN A 66 -1.64 1.10 -5.44
CA GLN A 66 -0.74 0.34 -6.28
C GLN A 66 0.73 0.70 -6.03
N ARG A 67 1.03 1.98 -5.90
CA ARG A 67 2.39 2.43 -5.59
C ARG A 67 2.87 1.95 -4.23
N LEU A 68 1.99 1.98 -3.22
CA LEU A 68 2.32 1.48 -1.88
C LEU A 68 2.58 -0.03 -1.90
N ILE A 69 1.77 -0.78 -2.63
CA ILE A 69 1.94 -2.23 -2.76
C ILE A 69 3.27 -2.54 -3.46
N LEU A 70 3.58 -1.85 -4.54
CA LEU A 70 4.84 -2.03 -5.25
C LEU A 70 6.05 -1.68 -4.39
N ARG A 71 5.94 -0.60 -3.62
CA ARG A 71 7.00 -0.20 -2.68
C ARG A 71 7.22 -1.26 -1.61
N ALA A 72 6.13 -1.80 -1.05
CA ALA A 72 6.20 -2.85 -0.05
C ALA A 72 6.87 -4.11 -0.62
N LYS A 73 6.51 -4.50 -1.84
CA LYS A 73 7.15 -5.64 -2.52
C LYS A 73 8.64 -5.40 -2.76
N GLY A 74 9.02 -4.17 -3.14
CA GLY A 74 10.42 -3.81 -3.31
C GLY A 74 11.21 -3.93 -2.01
N MET A 75 10.62 -3.55 -0.88
CA MET A 75 11.24 -3.68 0.43
C MET A 75 11.45 -5.15 0.81
N VAL A 76 10.47 -6.01 0.53
CA VAL A 76 10.60 -7.45 0.79
C VAL A 76 11.67 -8.06 -0.11
N SER A 77 11.70 -7.69 -1.39
CA SER A 77 12.69 -8.17 -2.34
C SER A 77 14.11 -7.82 -1.88
N GLU A 78 14.32 -6.58 -1.44
CA GLU A 78 15.59 -6.11 -0.92
C GLU A 78 16.01 -6.86 0.36
N GLU A 79 15.07 -7.05 1.27
CA GLU A 79 15.32 -7.77 2.52
C GLU A 79 15.69 -9.22 2.27
N MET A 80 15.03 -9.89 1.33
CA MET A 80 15.35 -11.25 0.95
C MET A 80 16.77 -11.35 0.38
N LEU A 81 17.16 -10.37 -0.44
CA LEU A 81 18.50 -10.33 -1.00
C LEU A 81 19.57 -10.12 0.08
N VAL A 82 19.34 -9.17 0.99
CA VAL A 82 20.32 -8.80 2.02
C VAL A 82 20.42 -9.87 3.11
N GLN A 83 19.28 -10.34 3.64
CA GLN A 83 19.27 -11.25 4.78
C GLN A 83 19.40 -12.71 4.39
N HIS A 84 18.80 -13.10 3.29
CA HIS A 84 18.73 -14.50 2.85
C HIS A 84 19.56 -14.78 1.61
N ARG A 85 20.19 -13.75 1.05
CA ARG A 85 20.98 -13.83 -0.19
C ARG A 85 20.21 -14.49 -1.31
N ARG A 86 18.91 -14.20 -1.35
CA ARG A 86 17.99 -14.77 -2.33
C ARG A 86 17.35 -13.65 -3.13
N GLU A 87 17.56 -13.68 -4.44
CA GLU A 87 16.93 -12.73 -5.36
C GLU A 87 15.50 -13.18 -5.67
N ILE A 88 14.53 -12.35 -5.28
CA ILE A 88 13.13 -12.59 -5.57
C ILE A 88 12.60 -11.36 -6.31
N PRO A 89 12.25 -11.51 -7.60
CA PRO A 89 11.68 -10.39 -8.35
C PRO A 89 10.38 -9.89 -7.74
N VAL A 90 10.13 -8.60 -7.81
CA VAL A 90 8.94 -7.95 -7.25
C VAL A 90 7.65 -8.58 -7.78
N ASP A 91 7.61 -8.93 -9.08
CA ASP A 91 6.45 -9.52 -9.72
C ASP A 91 6.15 -10.95 -9.26
N GLU A 92 7.09 -11.63 -8.60
CA GLU A 92 6.87 -12.95 -8.01
C GLU A 92 6.34 -12.88 -6.57
N ILE A 93 6.31 -11.68 -5.97
CA ILE A 93 5.82 -11.50 -4.61
C ILE A 93 4.31 -11.29 -4.65
N PRO A 94 3.52 -12.17 -4.04
CA PRO A 94 2.07 -11.99 -4.01
C PRO A 94 1.67 -10.83 -3.09
N ASP A 95 0.55 -10.19 -3.38
CA ASP A 95 0.06 -9.04 -2.63
C ASP A 95 -0.10 -9.34 -1.14
N TYR A 96 -0.65 -10.51 -0.81
CA TYR A 96 -0.90 -10.86 0.60
C TYR A 96 0.38 -11.01 1.42
N ALA A 97 1.52 -11.21 0.77
CA ALA A 97 2.80 -11.32 1.47
C ALA A 97 3.29 -9.99 2.03
N VAL A 98 2.74 -8.87 1.56
CA VAL A 98 3.17 -7.53 2.00
C VAL A 98 2.09 -6.80 2.82
N THR A 99 1.13 -7.54 3.36
CA THR A 99 -0.01 -6.95 4.10
C THR A 99 0.45 -6.02 5.23
N HIS A 100 1.35 -6.46 6.09
CA HIS A 100 1.81 -5.65 7.22
C HIS A 100 2.58 -4.41 6.77
N LEU A 101 3.43 -4.56 5.76
CA LEU A 101 4.17 -3.42 5.22
C LEU A 101 3.23 -2.41 4.55
N LEU A 102 2.20 -2.89 3.87
CA LEU A 102 1.20 -2.02 3.26
C LEU A 102 0.51 -1.17 4.32
N VAL A 103 0.12 -1.78 5.44
CA VAL A 103 -0.51 -1.07 6.56
C VAL A 103 0.43 0.01 7.11
N GLU A 104 1.70 -0.35 7.38
CA GLU A 104 2.70 0.59 7.87
C GLU A 104 2.92 1.77 6.92
N LEU A 105 3.12 1.47 5.63
CA LEU A 105 3.35 2.50 4.62
C LEU A 105 2.13 3.40 4.46
N GLY A 106 0.95 2.81 4.52
CA GLY A 106 -0.31 3.55 4.44
C GLY A 106 -0.48 4.50 5.62
N GLU A 107 -0.18 4.04 6.83
CA GLU A 107 -0.24 4.88 8.03
C GLU A 107 0.77 6.02 7.96
N GLN A 108 1.97 5.76 7.46
CA GLN A 108 2.99 6.80 7.28
C GLN A 108 2.53 7.85 6.27
N GLU A 109 1.92 7.43 5.18
CA GLU A 109 1.42 8.35 4.16
C GLU A 109 0.29 9.22 4.70
N LEU A 110 -0.64 8.65 5.47
CA LEU A 110 -1.72 9.40 6.09
C LEU A 110 -1.22 10.43 7.10
N ARG A 111 -0.22 10.04 7.91
CA ARG A 111 0.40 10.97 8.87
C ARG A 111 1.16 12.08 8.18
N ARG A 112 1.85 11.77 7.08
CA ARG A 112 2.60 12.76 6.31
C ARG A 112 1.65 13.79 5.70
N GLY A 113 0.53 13.34 5.14
CA GLY A 113 -0.50 14.23 4.61
C GLY A 113 -1.06 15.18 5.67
N GLY A 114 -1.25 14.67 6.90
CA GLY A 114 -1.70 15.49 8.03
C GLY A 114 -0.64 16.48 8.52
N ALA A 115 0.63 16.11 8.45
CA ALA A 115 1.74 16.96 8.92
C ALA A 115 2.03 18.14 7.99
N ASP A 116 1.68 18.02 6.72
CA ASP A 116 1.92 19.07 5.72
C ASP A 116 0.85 20.17 5.71
N GLN A 117 -0.09 20.10 6.64
CA GLN A 117 -1.16 21.10 6.73
C GLN A 117 -0.86 22.21 7.76
#